data_bca6de8bf4348c038000db1327d5de83
#
_entry.id   bca6de8bf4348c038000db1327d5de83
#
_cell.length_a   1.000
_cell.length_b   1.000
_cell.length_c   1.000
_cell.angle_alpha   90.00
_cell.angle_beta   90.00
_cell.angle_gamma   90.00
#
_symmetry.space_group_name_H-M   'P 1'
#
loop_
_entity.id
_entity.type
_entity.pdbx_description
1 polymer ?
#
loop_
_entity_poly.entity_id
_entity_poly.type
_entity_poly.pdbx_seq_one_letter_code
_entity_poly.pdbx_strand_id
1 'polypeptide(L)'
;LPMLEQCKEIVHKFNTVYGETLTEPEIVLPSNKACLRLPGIDGKAKMSKSLGNCIYLSDEADEVKKKVMSMFTDPNHLRVQNPGNVDGNPVFIYLDAYCKPEYFPEFLPDYQNLDELKDHYKRGGLGDVKVKKFLNNVLQAELGPIRERRKMWEQRIPDVYDILRAVSYTHLRAHE
;
A
#
# COMPACT_ATOMS: atom_id res chain seq x y z
N LEU A 1 -3.84 14.04 -7.26
CA LEU A 1 -3.21 15.14 -8.03
C LEU A 1 -4.24 16.19 -8.45
N PRO A 2 -5.35 15.90 -9.18
CA PRO A 2 -6.26 16.93 -9.69
C PRO A 2 -6.80 17.89 -8.63
N MET A 3 -7.09 17.40 -7.43
CA MET A 3 -7.57 18.25 -6.33
C MET A 3 -6.51 19.28 -5.88
N LEU A 4 -5.25 18.89 -5.82
CA LEU A 4 -4.15 19.79 -5.45
C LEU A 4 -3.85 20.80 -6.56
N GLU A 5 -3.94 20.38 -7.81
CA GLU A 5 -3.82 21.27 -8.97
C GLU A 5 -4.92 22.33 -8.95
N GLN A 6 -6.16 21.91 -8.67
CA GLN A 6 -7.28 22.86 -8.50
C GLN A 6 -7.08 23.81 -7.32
N CYS A 7 -6.55 23.32 -6.18
CA CYS A 7 -6.21 24.18 -5.05
C CYS A 7 -5.16 25.23 -5.44
N LYS A 8 -4.12 24.86 -6.19
CA LYS A 8 -3.12 25.81 -6.70
C LYS A 8 -3.74 26.91 -7.55
N GLU A 9 -4.62 26.54 -8.47
CA GLU A 9 -5.34 27.51 -9.30
C GLU A 9 -6.19 28.49 -8.46
N ILE A 10 -6.87 27.98 -7.42
CA ILE A 10 -7.67 28.81 -6.51
C ILE A 10 -6.77 29.79 -5.76
N VAL A 11 -5.66 29.31 -5.18
CA VAL A 11 -4.69 30.13 -4.48
C VAL A 11 -4.11 31.21 -5.39
N HIS A 12 -3.71 30.82 -6.62
CA HIS A 12 -3.17 31.75 -7.58
C HIS A 12 -4.17 32.88 -7.94
N LYS A 13 -5.41 32.52 -8.23
CA LYS A 13 -6.50 33.48 -8.53
C LYS A 13 -6.77 34.41 -7.34
N PHE A 14 -6.84 33.84 -6.13
CA PHE A 14 -7.05 34.61 -4.91
C PHE A 14 -5.92 35.63 -4.68
N ASN A 15 -4.68 35.18 -4.76
CA ASN A 15 -3.51 36.05 -4.56
C ASN A 15 -3.40 37.13 -5.64
N THR A 16 -3.84 36.86 -6.86
CA THR A 16 -3.88 37.86 -7.95
C THR A 16 -4.83 39.03 -7.61
N VAL A 17 -5.95 38.73 -6.93
CA VAL A 17 -6.96 39.76 -6.60
C VAL A 17 -6.64 40.48 -5.27
N TYR A 18 -6.20 39.73 -4.26
CA TYR A 18 -6.07 40.23 -2.88
C TYR A 18 -4.61 40.41 -2.40
N GLY A 19 -3.62 40.19 -3.28
CA GLY A 19 -2.21 40.15 -2.92
C GLY A 19 -1.79 38.77 -2.36
N GLU A 20 -0.50 38.58 -2.13
CA GLU A 20 0.06 37.34 -1.59
C GLU A 20 -0.42 37.07 -0.16
N THR A 21 -1.55 36.39 -0.02
CA THR A 21 -2.22 36.12 1.25
C THR A 21 -2.21 34.61 1.57
N LEU A 22 -2.40 33.76 0.57
CA LEU A 22 -2.45 32.31 0.70
C LEU A 22 -1.16 31.67 0.20
N THR A 23 -0.65 30.68 0.93
CA THR A 23 0.50 29.88 0.49
C THR A 23 0.05 28.83 -0.54
N GLU A 24 0.74 28.78 -1.67
CA GLU A 24 0.47 27.78 -2.69
C GLU A 24 0.86 26.37 -2.18
N PRO A 25 -0.05 25.38 -2.24
CA PRO A 25 0.24 24.04 -1.73
C PRO A 25 1.22 23.30 -2.64
N GLU A 26 2.20 22.63 -2.03
CA GLU A 26 3.12 21.75 -2.73
C GLU A 26 2.61 20.32 -2.76
N ILE A 27 2.89 19.62 -3.86
CA ILE A 27 2.51 18.22 -4.05
C ILE A 27 3.64 17.33 -3.53
N VAL A 28 3.38 16.61 -2.46
CA VAL A 28 4.30 15.59 -1.94
C VAL A 28 3.86 14.23 -2.45
N LEU A 29 4.75 13.57 -3.17
CA LEU A 29 4.53 12.22 -3.69
C LEU A 29 5.41 11.21 -2.94
N PRO A 30 4.99 9.94 -2.84
CA PRO A 30 5.84 8.88 -2.30
C PRO A 30 7.13 8.76 -3.12
N SER A 31 8.26 8.60 -2.45
CA SER A 31 9.55 8.33 -3.10
C SER A 31 9.52 7.00 -3.88
N ASN A 32 8.84 5.99 -3.35
CA ASN A 32 8.61 4.73 -4.03
C ASN A 32 7.40 4.85 -4.98
N LYS A 33 7.67 4.84 -6.29
CA LYS A 33 6.63 4.95 -7.33
C LYS A 33 5.61 3.81 -7.30
N ALA A 34 5.97 2.62 -6.83
CA ALA A 34 5.03 1.49 -6.68
C ALA A 34 3.88 1.82 -5.70
N CYS A 35 4.11 2.73 -4.73
CA CYS A 35 3.11 3.17 -3.77
C CYS A 35 2.12 4.20 -4.34
N LEU A 36 2.34 4.75 -5.54
CA LEU A 36 1.44 5.75 -6.14
C LEU A 36 0.06 5.17 -6.44
N ARG A 37 0.01 3.92 -6.90
CA ARG A 37 -1.24 3.26 -7.25
C ARG A 37 -1.11 1.75 -7.14
N LEU A 38 -1.66 1.16 -6.10
CA LEU A 38 -1.73 -0.29 -5.95
C LEU A 38 -2.94 -0.85 -6.72
N PRO A 39 -2.76 -1.92 -7.49
CA PRO A 39 -3.86 -2.66 -8.09
C PRO A 39 -4.64 -3.41 -7.01
N GLY A 40 -5.89 -3.78 -7.31
CA GLY A 40 -6.62 -4.76 -6.52
C GLY A 40 -6.00 -6.15 -6.58
N ILE A 41 -6.42 -7.03 -5.69
CA ILE A 41 -5.96 -8.43 -5.68
C ILE A 41 -6.30 -9.19 -6.97
N ASP A 42 -7.27 -8.69 -7.74
CA ASP A 42 -7.70 -9.21 -9.05
C ASP A 42 -6.75 -8.83 -10.20
N GLY A 43 -5.78 -7.94 -9.96
CA GLY A 43 -4.81 -7.47 -10.95
C GLY A 43 -5.39 -6.64 -12.09
N LYS A 44 -6.68 -6.35 -12.09
CA LYS A 44 -7.37 -5.68 -13.21
C LYS A 44 -7.68 -4.21 -12.94
N ALA A 45 -8.23 -3.93 -11.78
CA ALA A 45 -8.72 -2.61 -11.43
C ALA A 45 -7.92 -2.02 -10.26
N LYS A 46 -8.05 -0.70 -10.09
CA LYS A 46 -7.58 -0.04 -8.86
C LYS A 46 -8.27 -0.68 -7.65
N MET A 47 -7.52 -0.84 -6.55
CA MET A 47 -8.07 -1.25 -5.27
C MET A 47 -9.29 -0.41 -4.89
N SER A 48 -10.42 -1.05 -4.63
CA SER A 48 -11.69 -0.40 -4.29
C SER A 48 -12.52 -1.23 -3.31
N LYS A 49 -13.08 -0.56 -2.30
CA LYS A 49 -13.97 -1.21 -1.33
C LYS A 49 -15.22 -1.79 -2.01
N SER A 50 -15.80 -1.07 -2.97
CA SER A 50 -17.00 -1.49 -3.69
C SER A 50 -16.79 -2.72 -4.57
N LEU A 51 -15.56 -2.96 -5.02
CA LEU A 51 -15.20 -4.14 -5.81
C LEU A 51 -14.78 -5.34 -4.95
N GLY A 52 -14.60 -5.14 -3.64
CA GLY A 52 -14.15 -6.22 -2.76
C GLY A 52 -12.72 -6.73 -3.03
N ASN A 53 -11.94 -6.00 -3.84
CA ASN A 53 -10.60 -6.39 -4.26
C ASN A 53 -9.48 -5.74 -3.42
N CYS A 54 -9.80 -5.36 -2.18
CA CYS A 54 -8.88 -4.68 -1.26
C CYS A 54 -8.35 -5.61 -0.17
N ILE A 55 -7.10 -5.36 0.24
CA ILE A 55 -6.61 -5.75 1.57
C ILE A 55 -6.83 -4.55 2.48
N TYR A 56 -7.59 -4.73 3.56
CA TYR A 56 -7.86 -3.67 4.54
C TYR A 56 -6.80 -3.67 5.64
N LEU A 57 -6.49 -2.49 6.18
CA LEU A 57 -5.63 -2.38 7.36
C LEU A 57 -6.24 -3.05 8.61
N SER A 58 -7.54 -3.29 8.59
CA SER A 58 -8.29 -3.97 9.65
C SER A 58 -8.45 -5.46 9.43
N ASP A 59 -8.01 -6.01 8.29
CA ASP A 59 -8.11 -7.45 8.04
C ASP A 59 -7.28 -8.23 9.05
N GLU A 60 -7.85 -9.27 9.61
CA GLU A 60 -7.11 -10.22 10.46
C GLU A 60 -6.08 -11.01 9.62
N ALA A 61 -5.09 -11.58 10.30
CA ALA A 61 -3.96 -12.24 9.65
C ALA A 61 -4.37 -13.32 8.64
N ASP A 62 -5.37 -14.13 8.99
CA ASP A 62 -5.88 -15.21 8.13
C ASP A 62 -6.63 -14.67 6.91
N GLU A 63 -7.31 -13.52 7.05
CA GLU A 63 -8.00 -12.88 5.94
C GLU A 63 -7.00 -12.28 4.94
N VAL A 64 -5.95 -11.60 5.42
CA VAL A 64 -4.85 -11.13 4.58
C VAL A 64 -4.22 -12.30 3.82
N LYS A 65 -3.94 -13.42 4.51
CA LYS A 65 -3.39 -14.62 3.89
C LYS A 65 -4.29 -15.19 2.79
N LYS A 66 -5.60 -15.29 3.02
CA LYS A 66 -6.57 -15.75 2.02
C LYS A 66 -6.55 -14.83 0.79
N LYS A 67 -6.59 -13.52 0.99
CA LYS A 67 -6.55 -12.51 -0.08
C LYS A 67 -5.26 -12.61 -0.88
N VAL A 68 -4.10 -12.70 -0.23
CA VAL A 68 -2.80 -12.86 -0.90
C VAL A 68 -2.75 -14.16 -1.70
N MET A 69 -3.20 -15.27 -1.13
CA MET A 69 -3.20 -16.55 -1.85
C MET A 69 -4.16 -16.57 -3.06
N SER A 70 -5.22 -15.75 -3.02
CA SER A 70 -6.17 -15.58 -4.14
C SER A 70 -5.75 -14.52 -5.17
N MET A 71 -4.66 -13.77 -4.93
CA MET A 71 -4.18 -12.77 -5.87
C MET A 71 -3.99 -13.33 -7.27
N PHE A 72 -4.37 -12.53 -8.26
CA PHE A 72 -4.07 -12.82 -9.66
C PHE A 72 -2.56 -12.99 -9.86
N THR A 73 -2.19 -13.93 -10.71
CA THR A 73 -0.82 -14.17 -11.17
C THR A 73 -0.82 -14.34 -12.69
N ASP A 74 0.35 -14.54 -13.29
CA ASP A 74 0.46 -14.73 -14.73
C ASP A 74 -0.30 -15.99 -15.18
N PRO A 75 -1.33 -15.86 -16.03
CA PRO A 75 -2.11 -17.01 -16.52
C PRO A 75 -1.31 -17.96 -17.40
N ASN A 76 -0.15 -17.57 -17.92
CA ASN A 76 0.73 -18.41 -18.70
C ASN A 76 1.73 -19.20 -17.83
N HIS A 77 1.88 -18.85 -16.56
CA HIS A 77 2.74 -19.54 -15.60
C HIS A 77 2.02 -20.77 -14.98
N LEU A 78 1.66 -21.73 -15.81
CA LEU A 78 0.88 -22.91 -15.41
C LEU A 78 1.67 -23.94 -14.60
N ARG A 79 2.99 -23.99 -14.80
CA ARG A 79 3.90 -24.92 -14.11
C ARG A 79 5.09 -24.15 -13.58
N VAL A 80 5.68 -24.62 -12.49
CA VAL A 80 6.85 -24.01 -11.86
C VAL A 80 8.00 -23.77 -12.83
N GLN A 81 8.17 -24.68 -13.82
CA GLN A 81 9.25 -24.59 -14.83
C GLN A 81 8.99 -23.52 -15.90
N ASN A 82 7.76 -23.08 -16.06
CA ASN A 82 7.44 -22.05 -17.05
C ASN A 82 8.06 -20.71 -16.66
N PRO A 83 8.57 -19.93 -17.61
CA PRO A 83 8.86 -18.52 -17.38
C PRO A 83 7.60 -17.77 -16.95
N GLY A 84 7.73 -16.89 -15.95
CA GLY A 84 6.62 -16.07 -15.49
C GLY A 84 6.82 -14.59 -15.84
N ASN A 85 5.72 -13.85 -15.94
CA ASN A 85 5.76 -12.41 -16.14
C ASN A 85 5.54 -11.68 -14.80
N VAL A 86 6.43 -10.74 -14.50
CA VAL A 86 6.34 -9.88 -13.30
C VAL A 86 5.58 -8.59 -13.58
N ASP A 87 5.53 -8.15 -14.86
CA ASP A 87 4.88 -6.91 -15.24
C ASP A 87 3.36 -7.04 -15.13
N GLY A 88 2.74 -6.10 -14.41
CA GLY A 88 1.30 -6.13 -14.13
C GLY A 88 0.86 -7.22 -13.15
N ASN A 89 1.78 -8.02 -12.62
CA ASN A 89 1.49 -9.02 -11.61
C ASN A 89 1.35 -8.35 -10.23
N PRO A 90 0.16 -8.34 -9.62
CA PRO A 90 -0.08 -7.65 -8.35
C PRO A 90 0.82 -8.15 -7.23
N VAL A 91 1.21 -9.42 -7.21
CA VAL A 91 2.09 -9.97 -6.18
C VAL A 91 3.43 -9.25 -6.18
N PHE A 92 4.04 -9.04 -7.36
CA PHE A 92 5.31 -8.33 -7.47
C PHE A 92 5.16 -6.83 -7.27
N ILE A 93 4.04 -6.22 -7.70
CA ILE A 93 3.77 -4.79 -7.46
C ILE A 93 3.68 -4.52 -5.94
N TYR A 94 3.04 -5.42 -5.18
CA TYR A 94 2.99 -5.29 -3.72
C TYR A 94 4.36 -5.55 -3.06
N LEU A 95 5.15 -6.47 -3.59
CA LEU A 95 6.54 -6.64 -3.14
C LEU A 95 7.39 -5.41 -3.43
N ASP A 96 7.26 -4.78 -4.60
CA ASP A 96 7.92 -3.51 -4.91
C ASP A 96 7.54 -2.39 -3.96
N ALA A 97 6.30 -2.39 -3.48
CA ALA A 97 5.81 -1.37 -2.58
C ALA A 97 6.26 -1.58 -1.11
N TYR A 98 6.30 -2.82 -0.64
CA TYR A 98 6.41 -3.12 0.79
C TYR A 98 7.62 -3.96 1.18
N CYS A 99 8.28 -4.65 0.22
CA CYS A 99 9.40 -5.52 0.55
C CYS A 99 10.65 -4.69 0.89
N LYS A 100 11.25 -5.01 2.03
CA LYS A 100 12.51 -4.43 2.51
C LYS A 100 13.62 -5.48 2.46
N PRO A 101 14.89 -5.08 2.32
CA PRO A 101 16.01 -6.02 2.28
C PRO A 101 16.08 -6.95 3.49
N GLU A 102 15.69 -6.45 4.68
CA GLU A 102 15.70 -7.21 5.93
C GLU A 102 14.74 -8.41 5.95
N TYR A 103 13.74 -8.45 5.07
CA TYR A 103 12.78 -9.55 5.00
C TYR A 103 13.31 -10.79 4.27
N PHE A 104 14.37 -10.66 3.47
CA PHE A 104 14.94 -11.81 2.78
C PHE A 104 15.63 -12.80 3.73
N PRO A 105 16.56 -12.39 4.60
CA PRO A 105 17.17 -13.31 5.56
C PRO A 105 16.14 -13.99 6.47
N GLU A 106 15.05 -13.31 6.81
CA GLU A 106 14.05 -13.81 7.74
C GLU A 106 13.04 -14.75 7.07
N PHE A 107 12.52 -14.38 5.88
CA PHE A 107 11.37 -15.07 5.28
C PHE A 107 11.71 -15.85 4.01
N LEU A 108 12.81 -15.50 3.32
CA LEU A 108 13.19 -16.10 2.05
C LEU A 108 14.72 -16.10 1.85
N PRO A 109 15.49 -16.80 2.71
CA PRO A 109 16.95 -16.72 2.75
C PRO A 109 17.66 -17.25 1.49
N ASP A 110 16.92 -17.91 0.57
CA ASP A 110 17.45 -18.37 -0.72
C ASP A 110 17.79 -17.20 -1.68
N TYR A 111 17.35 -15.97 -1.37
CA TYR A 111 17.53 -14.79 -2.21
C TYR A 111 18.07 -13.61 -1.39
N GLN A 112 18.88 -12.77 -2.04
CA GLN A 112 19.46 -11.59 -1.39
C GLN A 112 18.58 -10.34 -1.54
N ASN A 113 17.79 -10.26 -2.61
CA ASN A 113 16.96 -9.10 -2.92
C ASN A 113 15.79 -9.46 -3.86
N LEU A 114 14.92 -8.48 -4.07
CA LEU A 114 13.73 -8.63 -4.90
C LEU A 114 14.04 -8.83 -6.39
N ASP A 115 15.12 -8.23 -6.89
CA ASP A 115 15.49 -8.36 -8.29
C ASP A 115 15.92 -9.80 -8.61
N GLU A 116 16.68 -10.42 -7.74
CA GLU A 116 17.06 -11.84 -7.86
C GLU A 116 15.82 -12.76 -7.85
N LEU A 117 14.85 -12.48 -6.98
CA LEU A 117 13.58 -13.21 -6.93
C LEU A 117 12.78 -13.06 -8.23
N LYS A 118 12.69 -11.83 -8.76
CA LYS A 118 12.04 -11.52 -10.04
C LYS A 118 12.72 -12.21 -11.21
N ASP A 119 14.05 -12.19 -11.27
CA ASP A 119 14.81 -12.83 -12.34
C ASP A 119 14.66 -14.35 -12.31
N HIS A 120 14.58 -14.94 -11.12
CA HIS A 120 14.28 -16.37 -11.01
C HIS A 120 12.87 -16.68 -11.51
N TYR A 121 11.88 -15.86 -11.17
CA TYR A 121 10.50 -16.04 -11.64
C TYR A 121 10.40 -15.93 -13.18
N LYS A 122 11.09 -14.97 -13.77
CA LYS A 122 11.16 -14.77 -15.23
C LYS A 122 11.83 -15.93 -15.96
N ARG A 123 12.84 -16.59 -15.36
CA ARG A 123 13.52 -17.75 -15.96
C ARG A 123 12.69 -19.04 -15.87
N GLY A 124 11.74 -19.10 -14.97
CA GLY A 124 11.08 -20.33 -14.55
C GLY A 124 11.85 -21.07 -13.46
N GLY A 125 11.17 -21.97 -12.77
CA GLY A 125 11.70 -22.70 -11.61
C GLY A 125 11.20 -22.17 -10.26
N LEU A 126 10.43 -21.09 -10.24
CA LEU A 126 9.85 -20.48 -9.04
C LEU A 126 8.32 -20.43 -9.15
N GLY A 127 7.63 -21.16 -8.30
CA GLY A 127 6.15 -21.21 -8.32
C GLY A 127 5.49 -20.05 -7.58
N ASP A 128 4.32 -19.63 -8.07
CA ASP A 128 3.50 -18.55 -7.51
C ASP A 128 3.24 -18.68 -6.01
N VAL A 129 3.00 -19.90 -5.53
CA VAL A 129 2.71 -20.17 -4.11
C VAL A 129 3.87 -19.73 -3.22
N LYS A 130 5.14 -19.94 -3.64
CA LYS A 130 6.31 -19.53 -2.87
C LYS A 130 6.40 -18.01 -2.79
N VAL A 131 6.18 -17.32 -3.91
CA VAL A 131 6.18 -15.84 -3.96
C VAL A 131 5.03 -15.26 -3.15
N LYS A 132 3.82 -15.81 -3.25
CA LYS A 132 2.67 -15.39 -2.44
C LYS A 132 2.87 -15.60 -0.94
N LYS A 133 3.49 -16.71 -0.53
CA LYS A 133 3.85 -16.92 0.87
C LYS A 133 4.84 -15.88 1.37
N PHE A 134 5.83 -15.53 0.56
CA PHE A 134 6.77 -14.47 0.90
C PHE A 134 6.06 -13.13 1.04
N LEU A 135 5.22 -12.73 0.07
CA LEU A 135 4.42 -11.52 0.15
C LEU A 135 3.53 -11.52 1.41
N ASN A 136 2.89 -12.65 1.73
CA ASN A 136 2.11 -12.74 2.96
C ASN A 136 2.94 -12.44 4.20
N ASN A 137 4.14 -12.99 4.32
CA ASN A 137 5.01 -12.74 5.46
C ASN A 137 5.41 -11.26 5.55
N VAL A 138 5.78 -10.64 4.42
CA VAL A 138 6.05 -9.20 4.34
C VAL A 138 4.84 -8.38 4.81
N LEU A 139 3.65 -8.67 4.30
CA LEU A 139 2.43 -7.96 4.71
C LEU A 139 2.05 -8.21 6.17
N GLN A 140 2.30 -9.40 6.72
CA GLN A 140 2.07 -9.67 8.14
C GLN A 140 3.03 -8.84 9.02
N ALA A 141 4.29 -8.70 8.62
CA ALA A 141 5.26 -7.87 9.34
C ALA A 141 4.85 -6.38 9.34
N GLU A 142 4.36 -5.86 8.20
CA GLU A 142 3.91 -4.47 8.08
C GLU A 142 2.56 -4.20 8.76
N LEU A 143 1.58 -5.10 8.62
CA LEU A 143 0.23 -4.91 9.13
C LEU A 143 0.05 -5.34 10.59
N GLY A 144 0.89 -6.25 11.10
CA GLY A 144 0.82 -6.75 12.48
C GLY A 144 0.80 -5.63 13.52
N PRO A 145 1.83 -4.75 13.54
CA PRO A 145 1.88 -3.63 14.48
C PRO A 145 0.69 -2.65 14.34
N ILE A 146 0.13 -2.51 13.14
CA ILE A 146 -1.05 -1.67 12.90
C ILE A 146 -2.29 -2.30 13.54
N ARG A 147 -2.49 -3.62 13.35
CA ARG A 147 -3.60 -4.37 13.97
C ARG A 147 -3.55 -4.32 15.49
N GLU A 148 -2.37 -4.49 16.08
CA GLU A 148 -2.19 -4.45 17.54
C GLU A 148 -2.53 -3.05 18.09
N ARG A 149 -2.03 -2.00 17.47
CA ARG A 149 -2.39 -0.62 17.86
C ARG A 149 -3.89 -0.36 17.70
N ARG A 150 -4.50 -0.86 16.62
CA ARG A 150 -5.94 -0.75 16.42
C ARG A 150 -6.71 -1.44 17.55
N LYS A 151 -6.38 -2.69 17.90
CA LYS A 151 -7.02 -3.43 19.00
C LYS A 151 -6.88 -2.70 20.34
N MET A 152 -5.73 -2.09 20.61
CA MET A 152 -5.53 -1.26 21.80
C MET A 152 -6.47 -0.04 21.81
N TRP A 153 -6.61 0.67 20.70
CA TRP A 153 -7.48 1.84 20.61
C TRP A 153 -8.96 1.50 20.60
N GLU A 154 -9.36 0.34 20.08
CA GLU A 154 -10.74 -0.14 20.13
C GLU A 154 -11.25 -0.34 21.57
N GLN A 155 -10.35 -0.61 22.51
CA GLN A 155 -10.68 -0.69 23.94
C GLN A 155 -10.71 0.68 24.62
N ARG A 156 -10.30 1.74 23.94
CA ARG A 156 -10.14 3.10 24.46
C ARG A 156 -10.90 4.14 23.62
N ILE A 157 -12.09 3.80 23.16
CA ILE A 157 -12.92 4.68 22.32
C ILE A 157 -13.19 6.06 22.94
N PRO A 158 -13.45 6.20 24.26
CA PRO A 158 -13.57 7.53 24.87
C PRO A 158 -12.33 8.41 24.65
N ASP A 159 -11.13 7.85 24.82
CA ASP A 159 -9.88 8.58 24.62
C ASP A 159 -9.71 9.02 23.16
N VAL A 160 -10.14 8.18 22.19
CA VAL A 160 -10.14 8.54 20.77
C VAL A 160 -11.03 9.75 20.51
N TYR A 161 -12.22 9.81 21.12
CA TYR A 161 -13.11 10.97 21.01
C TYR A 161 -12.51 12.22 21.66
N ASP A 162 -11.81 12.09 22.78
CA ASP A 162 -11.16 13.22 23.45
C ASP A 162 -10.01 13.79 22.60
N ILE A 163 -9.21 12.90 21.97
CA ILE A 163 -8.18 13.32 21.01
C ILE A 163 -8.82 14.05 19.81
N LEU A 164 -9.88 13.52 19.23
CA LEU A 164 -10.57 14.15 18.10
C LEU A 164 -11.14 15.53 18.47
N ARG A 165 -11.72 15.67 19.67
CA ARG A 165 -12.20 16.96 20.19
C ARG A 165 -11.06 17.96 20.36
N ALA A 166 -9.93 17.51 20.96
CA ALA A 166 -8.77 18.37 21.16
C ALA A 166 -8.19 18.85 19.84
N VAL A 167 -8.05 17.98 18.85
CA VAL A 167 -7.56 18.33 17.51
C VAL A 167 -8.50 19.30 16.82
N SER A 168 -9.83 19.02 16.84
CA SER A 168 -10.83 19.91 16.23
C SER A 168 -10.82 21.29 16.88
N TYR A 169 -10.69 21.35 18.21
CA TYR A 169 -10.64 22.64 18.94
C TYR A 169 -9.37 23.45 18.60
N THR A 170 -8.24 22.78 18.44
CA THR A 170 -6.98 23.43 18.02
C THR A 170 -7.10 24.02 16.62
N HIS A 171 -7.70 23.28 15.68
CA HIS A 171 -7.92 23.78 14.31
C HIS A 171 -8.94 24.91 14.23
N LEU A 172 -10.02 24.86 15.00
CA LEU A 172 -11.00 25.96 15.08
C LEU A 172 -10.39 27.26 15.61
N ARG A 173 -9.55 27.17 16.66
CA ARG A 173 -8.85 28.36 17.21
C ARG A 173 -7.80 28.95 16.28
N ALA A 174 -7.21 28.19 15.41
CA ALA A 174 -6.22 28.69 14.45
C ALA A 174 -6.85 29.60 13.37
N HIS A 175 -8.19 29.69 13.31
CA HIS A 175 -8.94 30.51 12.36
C HIS A 175 -9.67 31.70 13.03
N GLU A 176 -9.53 31.91 14.34
CA GLU A 176 -9.96 33.11 15.06
C GLU A 176 -8.81 34.12 15.16
#